data_8755359bf3ba6591cb048e2a869ad0f2
#
_entry.id   8755359bf3ba6591cb048e2a869ad0f2
#
_cell.length_a   1.000
_cell.length_b   1.000
_cell.length_c   1.000
_cell.angle_alpha   90.00
_cell.angle_beta   90.00
_cell.angle_gamma   90.00
#
_symmetry.space_group_name_H-M   'P 1'
#
loop_
_entity.id
_entity.type
_entity.pdbx_description
1 polymer ?
#
loop_
_entity_poly.entity_id
_entity_poly.type
_entity_poly.pdbx_seq_one_letter_code
_entity_poly.pdbx_strand_id
1 'polypeptide(L)'
;MSAEDSNPAATPTPCEDIQGDGRWMSLHKRFVSDSKDREPDVLFVGDSLVQLMHEFGQIWRQLFSPLHCLNFGIGGDATQHVLWRLTNGELDNISPKVVVLWVGTNNHGHTAEQICAGILAIVQVIKNKLPHANTLVLGLLPRGKMPNPLRVRNAQVNKLVQDAVSSLPHGSFLNVDPGFVHSDGNISHQDMYDYLHLTPLGYQAVCEPLHAHLKSMLDKPAEN
;
A
#
# COMPACT_ATOMS: atom_id res chain seq x y z
N MET A 1 -7.95 -26.10 16.01
CA MET A 1 -7.50 -25.29 14.85
C MET A 1 -6.07 -25.73 14.51
N SER A 2 -5.84 -26.12 13.25
CA SER A 2 -4.49 -26.44 12.78
C SER A 2 -3.63 -25.19 12.73
N ALA A 3 -2.29 -25.34 12.80
CA ALA A 3 -1.35 -24.22 12.68
C ALA A 3 -1.48 -23.48 11.32
N GLU A 4 -2.16 -24.07 10.34
CA GLU A 4 -2.44 -23.49 9.02
C GLU A 4 -3.53 -22.40 9.06
N ASP A 5 -4.38 -22.37 10.09
CA ASP A 5 -5.49 -21.42 10.20
C ASP A 5 -5.10 -20.11 10.88
N SER A 6 -3.86 -19.96 11.37
CA SER A 6 -3.44 -18.77 12.10
C SER A 6 -2.30 -18.02 11.41
N ASN A 7 -2.62 -17.38 10.27
CA ASN A 7 -1.68 -16.42 9.68
C ASN A 7 -1.89 -15.04 10.31
N PRO A 8 -0.98 -14.59 11.18
CA PRO A 8 -1.13 -13.28 11.84
C PRO A 8 -1.14 -12.12 10.84
N ALA A 9 -0.49 -12.25 9.70
CA ALA A 9 -0.49 -11.23 8.65
C ALA A 9 -1.85 -11.07 7.96
N ALA A 10 -2.71 -12.09 8.02
CA ALA A 10 -4.05 -12.10 7.42
C ALA A 10 -5.18 -12.08 8.47
N THR A 11 -4.86 -11.83 9.73
CA THR A 11 -5.83 -11.72 10.82
C THR A 11 -6.02 -10.26 11.20
N PRO A 12 -7.21 -9.66 11.00
CA PRO A 12 -7.42 -8.26 11.33
C PRO A 12 -7.07 -7.97 12.78
N THR A 13 -6.16 -7.03 13.00
CA THR A 13 -5.64 -6.71 14.32
C THR A 13 -5.38 -5.21 14.41
N PRO A 14 -5.96 -4.49 15.40
CA PRO A 14 -5.62 -3.09 15.59
C PRO A 14 -4.16 -2.95 15.99
N CYS A 15 -3.52 -1.85 15.59
CA CYS A 15 -2.15 -1.58 15.97
C CYS A 15 -2.05 -1.32 17.47
N GLU A 16 -1.07 -1.93 18.12
CA GLU A 16 -0.79 -1.72 19.52
C GLU A 16 -0.34 -0.28 19.78
N ASP A 17 -0.91 0.37 20.81
CA ASP A 17 -0.56 1.74 21.20
C ASP A 17 0.67 1.75 22.13
N ILE A 18 1.83 1.48 21.56
CA ILE A 18 3.09 1.34 22.32
C ILE A 18 3.46 2.64 23.03
N GLN A 19 3.19 3.80 22.39
CA GLN A 19 3.55 5.11 22.95
C GLN A 19 2.47 5.65 23.89
N GLY A 20 1.30 5.06 23.94
CA GLY A 20 0.21 5.43 24.83
C GLY A 20 -0.46 6.78 24.53
N ASP A 21 -0.32 7.30 23.29
CA ASP A 21 -0.86 8.60 22.88
C ASP A 21 -2.07 8.50 21.95
N GLY A 22 -2.49 7.29 21.59
CA GLY A 22 -3.67 7.05 20.75
C GLY A 22 -3.55 7.48 19.30
N ARG A 23 -2.32 7.73 18.80
CA ARG A 23 -2.09 8.31 17.46
C ARG A 23 -2.64 7.45 16.32
N TRP A 24 -2.48 6.13 16.39
CA TRP A 24 -2.94 5.24 15.33
C TRP A 24 -4.48 5.23 15.25
N MET A 25 -5.15 5.06 16.37
CA MET A 25 -6.62 5.06 16.43
C MET A 25 -7.18 6.44 16.05
N SER A 26 -6.50 7.52 16.43
CA SER A 26 -6.88 8.89 16.07
C SER A 26 -6.84 9.09 14.55
N LEU A 27 -5.77 8.61 13.89
CA LEU A 27 -5.68 8.65 12.42
C LEU A 27 -6.77 7.81 11.75
N HIS A 28 -7.02 6.59 12.26
CA HIS A 28 -8.11 5.75 11.77
C HIS A 28 -9.46 6.46 11.84
N LYS A 29 -9.78 7.05 12.99
CA LYS A 29 -11.04 7.80 13.17
C LYS A 29 -11.13 9.01 12.24
N ARG A 30 -10.01 9.71 12.01
CA ARG A 30 -9.95 10.81 11.05
C ARG A 30 -10.25 10.32 9.63
N PHE A 31 -9.69 9.19 9.22
CA PHE A 31 -9.95 8.62 7.90
C PHE A 31 -11.42 8.20 7.75
N VAL A 32 -12.00 7.61 8.77
CA VAL A 32 -13.44 7.29 8.77
C VAL A 32 -14.28 8.57 8.63
N SER A 33 -13.92 9.63 9.36
CA SER A 33 -14.58 10.92 9.25
C SER A 33 -14.42 11.54 7.86
N ASP A 34 -13.20 11.56 7.33
CA ASP A 34 -12.91 12.08 5.99
C ASP A 34 -13.69 11.32 4.90
N SER A 35 -13.88 10.01 5.06
CA SER A 35 -14.63 9.19 4.10
C SER A 35 -16.10 9.63 3.96
N LYS A 36 -16.66 10.29 4.97
CA LYS A 36 -18.04 10.79 4.93
C LYS A 36 -18.20 12.09 4.13
N ASP A 37 -17.11 12.86 4.01
CA ASP A 37 -17.12 14.20 3.42
C ASP A 37 -16.40 14.28 2.08
N ARG A 38 -15.81 13.18 1.63
CA ARG A 38 -15.00 13.12 0.41
C ARG A 38 -15.56 12.09 -0.58
N GLU A 39 -15.38 12.37 -1.85
CA GLU A 39 -15.75 11.47 -2.95
C GLU A 39 -14.52 11.21 -3.83
N PRO A 40 -13.55 10.41 -3.36
CA PRO A 40 -12.34 10.15 -4.14
C PRO A 40 -12.63 9.27 -5.35
N ASP A 41 -11.93 9.52 -6.45
CA ASP A 41 -11.85 8.60 -7.59
C ASP A 41 -10.80 7.52 -7.34
N VAL A 42 -9.76 7.85 -6.57
CA VAL A 42 -8.67 6.95 -6.20
C VAL A 42 -8.41 7.02 -4.70
N LEU A 43 -8.32 5.87 -4.06
CA LEU A 43 -7.94 5.76 -2.66
C LEU A 43 -6.56 5.10 -2.56
N PHE A 44 -5.62 5.76 -1.87
CA PHE A 44 -4.34 5.17 -1.48
C PHE A 44 -4.44 4.61 -0.07
N VAL A 45 -4.06 3.37 0.12
CA VAL A 45 -4.04 2.69 1.43
C VAL A 45 -2.68 2.06 1.65
N GLY A 46 -2.10 2.21 2.82
CA GLY A 46 -0.85 1.58 3.16
C GLY A 46 -0.18 2.10 4.41
N ASP A 47 1.14 1.99 4.41
CA ASP A 47 2.01 2.34 5.53
C ASP A 47 2.64 3.74 5.38
N SER A 48 3.84 3.94 5.95
CA SER A 48 4.56 5.21 5.88
C SER A 48 4.92 5.64 4.46
N LEU A 49 5.15 4.71 3.55
CA LEU A 49 5.46 5.05 2.15
C LEU A 49 4.26 5.74 1.47
N VAL A 50 3.05 5.32 1.79
CA VAL A 50 1.82 6.00 1.35
C VAL A 50 1.63 7.30 2.11
N GLN A 51 1.75 7.30 3.43
CA GLN A 51 1.56 8.48 4.27
C GLN A 51 2.49 9.63 3.86
N LEU A 52 3.79 9.34 3.72
CA LEU A 52 4.80 10.35 3.38
C LEU A 52 4.65 10.92 1.96
N MET A 53 4.04 10.18 1.05
CA MET A 53 3.70 10.66 -0.29
C MET A 53 2.83 11.93 -0.20
N HIS A 54 1.90 11.96 0.73
CA HIS A 54 1.05 13.12 0.99
C HIS A 54 1.79 14.20 1.81
N GLU A 55 2.61 13.81 2.78
CA GLU A 55 3.32 14.76 3.65
C GLU A 55 4.41 15.55 2.91
N PHE A 56 5.10 14.95 1.95
CA PHE A 56 6.02 15.68 1.06
C PHE A 56 5.31 16.59 0.03
N GLY A 57 4.02 16.67 0.08
CA GLY A 57 3.09 17.63 -0.44
C GLY A 57 3.20 18.00 -1.92
N GLN A 58 4.38 18.28 -2.46
CA GLN A 58 4.52 18.79 -3.81
C GLN A 58 4.08 17.77 -4.88
N ILE A 59 4.56 16.54 -4.80
CA ILE A 59 4.21 15.48 -5.74
C ILE A 59 2.72 15.13 -5.61
N TRP A 60 2.22 15.06 -4.37
CA TRP A 60 0.80 14.78 -4.15
C TRP A 60 -0.09 15.85 -4.82
N ARG A 61 0.22 17.12 -4.61
CA ARG A 61 -0.53 18.23 -5.21
C ARG A 61 -0.44 18.28 -6.74
N GLN A 62 0.72 17.93 -7.31
CA GLN A 62 0.94 17.96 -8.75
C GLN A 62 0.30 16.79 -9.48
N LEU A 63 0.41 15.59 -8.93
CA LEU A 63 0.06 14.36 -9.63
C LEU A 63 -1.26 13.75 -9.16
N PHE A 64 -1.52 13.73 -7.86
CA PHE A 64 -2.62 12.92 -7.31
C PHE A 64 -3.83 13.74 -6.89
N SER A 65 -3.67 14.95 -6.36
CA SER A 65 -4.80 15.82 -6.07
C SER A 65 -5.67 16.08 -7.31
N PRO A 66 -5.10 16.33 -8.51
CA PRO A 66 -5.92 16.50 -9.71
C PRO A 66 -6.71 15.27 -10.13
N LEU A 67 -6.31 14.07 -9.68
CA LEU A 67 -7.03 12.81 -9.90
C LEU A 67 -8.07 12.51 -8.82
N HIS A 68 -8.34 13.45 -7.91
CA HIS A 68 -9.22 13.28 -6.76
C HIS A 68 -8.81 12.09 -5.89
N CYS A 69 -7.51 12.01 -5.57
CA CYS A 69 -6.96 10.96 -4.72
C CYS A 69 -7.12 11.32 -3.24
N LEU A 70 -7.44 10.30 -2.42
CA LEU A 70 -7.49 10.37 -0.98
C LEU A 70 -6.41 9.44 -0.41
N ASN A 71 -5.78 9.81 0.70
CA ASN A 71 -4.63 9.08 1.26
C ASN A 71 -4.96 8.56 2.67
N PHE A 72 -5.00 7.25 2.81
CA PHE A 72 -5.19 6.54 4.08
C PHE A 72 -3.93 5.75 4.47
N GLY A 73 -2.77 6.39 4.39
CA GLY A 73 -1.51 5.82 4.87
C GLY A 73 -1.28 6.08 6.35
N ILE A 74 -0.81 5.06 7.09
CA ILE A 74 -0.36 5.18 8.48
C ILE A 74 1.02 4.55 8.61
N GLY A 75 1.99 5.33 9.08
CA GLY A 75 3.36 4.87 9.30
C GLY A 75 3.43 3.68 10.24
N GLY A 76 4.26 2.69 9.88
CA GLY A 76 4.47 1.49 10.66
C GLY A 76 3.45 0.37 10.42
N ASP A 77 2.37 0.61 9.68
CA ASP A 77 1.34 -0.41 9.48
C ASP A 77 1.89 -1.64 8.76
N ALA A 78 1.52 -2.80 9.29
CA ALA A 78 1.63 -4.08 8.64
C ALA A 78 0.31 -4.47 7.97
N THR A 79 0.27 -5.59 7.25
CA THR A 79 -0.93 -6.03 6.53
C THR A 79 -2.13 -6.22 7.46
N GLN A 80 -1.94 -6.80 8.66
CA GLN A 80 -3.01 -7.02 9.63
C GLN A 80 -3.63 -5.73 10.15
N HIS A 81 -2.85 -4.66 10.25
CA HIS A 81 -3.33 -3.35 10.68
C HIS A 81 -4.20 -2.68 9.62
N VAL A 82 -3.75 -2.70 8.39
CA VAL A 82 -4.55 -2.21 7.24
C VAL A 82 -5.84 -3.01 7.12
N LEU A 83 -5.76 -4.33 7.25
CA LEU A 83 -6.92 -5.21 7.18
C LEU A 83 -7.96 -4.84 8.24
N TRP A 84 -7.53 -4.58 9.47
CA TRP A 84 -8.43 -4.12 10.53
C TRP A 84 -9.08 -2.77 10.19
N ARG A 85 -8.29 -1.80 9.72
CA ARG A 85 -8.80 -0.45 9.38
C ARG A 85 -9.88 -0.50 8.30
N LEU A 86 -9.67 -1.30 7.27
CA LEU A 86 -10.60 -1.42 6.15
C LEU A 86 -11.89 -2.15 6.55
N THR A 87 -11.84 -3.06 7.52
CA THR A 87 -13.02 -3.75 8.03
C THR A 87 -13.76 -2.94 9.10
N ASN A 88 -13.20 -1.82 9.56
CA ASN A 88 -13.75 -1.01 10.64
C ASN A 88 -14.06 0.44 10.23
N GLY A 89 -14.58 0.63 9.02
CA GLY A 89 -15.26 1.85 8.64
C GLY A 89 -14.58 2.71 7.57
N GLU A 90 -13.30 2.51 7.26
CA GLU A 90 -12.60 3.40 6.32
C GLU A 90 -13.14 3.33 4.89
N LEU A 91 -13.76 2.23 4.48
CA LEU A 91 -14.32 2.05 3.14
C LEU A 91 -15.83 2.28 3.06
N ASP A 92 -16.52 2.52 4.19
CA ASP A 92 -17.99 2.41 4.25
C ASP A 92 -18.73 3.55 3.54
N ASN A 93 -18.09 4.70 3.29
CA ASN A 93 -18.76 5.90 2.76
C ASN A 93 -18.20 6.40 1.44
N ILE A 94 -17.32 5.63 0.79
CA ILE A 94 -16.66 6.03 -0.45
C ILE A 94 -16.88 5.01 -1.56
N SER A 95 -16.75 5.45 -2.81
CA SER A 95 -16.91 4.59 -3.99
C SER A 95 -15.83 4.91 -5.03
N PRO A 96 -14.53 4.77 -4.69
CA PRO A 96 -13.46 5.04 -5.64
C PRO A 96 -13.48 4.03 -6.80
N LYS A 97 -12.97 4.45 -7.94
CA LYS A 97 -12.79 3.58 -9.11
C LYS A 97 -11.57 2.69 -8.97
N VAL A 98 -10.54 3.18 -8.26
CA VAL A 98 -9.28 2.47 -8.04
C VAL A 98 -8.85 2.61 -6.58
N VAL A 99 -8.41 1.50 -5.99
CA VAL A 99 -7.72 1.49 -4.70
C VAL A 99 -6.27 1.08 -4.94
N VAL A 100 -5.34 1.93 -4.54
CA VAL A 100 -3.90 1.65 -4.60
C VAL A 100 -3.46 1.14 -3.23
N LEU A 101 -2.96 -0.09 -3.18
CA LEU A 101 -2.54 -0.76 -1.95
C LEU A 101 -1.02 -0.90 -1.91
N TRP A 102 -0.39 -0.39 -0.87
CA TRP A 102 1.05 -0.48 -0.69
C TRP A 102 1.40 -0.74 0.77
N VAL A 103 1.57 -2.00 1.12
CA VAL A 103 1.82 -2.46 2.49
C VAL A 103 2.52 -3.82 2.48
N GLY A 104 3.25 -4.14 3.52
CA GLY A 104 3.90 -5.44 3.72
C GLY A 104 5.35 -5.37 4.20
N THR A 105 6.06 -4.26 3.94
CA THR A 105 7.47 -4.12 4.36
C THR A 105 7.64 -4.12 5.88
N ASN A 106 6.61 -3.76 6.64
CA ASN A 106 6.63 -3.71 8.11
C ASN A 106 6.19 -5.03 8.78
N ASN A 107 5.92 -6.06 8.03
CA ASN A 107 5.54 -7.38 8.58
C ASN A 107 6.77 -8.12 9.10
N HIS A 108 7.39 -7.60 10.17
CA HIS A 108 8.58 -8.19 10.76
C HIS A 108 8.28 -9.57 11.33
N GLY A 109 9.17 -10.52 11.07
CA GLY A 109 9.02 -11.90 11.53
C GLY A 109 8.05 -12.76 10.74
N HIS A 110 7.41 -12.22 9.71
CA HIS A 110 6.52 -12.98 8.83
C HIS A 110 7.27 -13.46 7.58
N THR A 111 6.84 -14.61 7.07
CA THR A 111 7.36 -15.18 5.81
C THR A 111 6.76 -14.45 4.59
N ALA A 112 7.38 -14.63 3.43
CA ALA A 112 6.85 -14.09 2.18
C ALA A 112 5.42 -14.60 1.89
N GLU A 113 5.17 -15.87 2.16
CA GLU A 113 3.86 -16.52 1.98
C GLU A 113 2.81 -15.92 2.92
N GLN A 114 3.17 -15.67 4.18
CA GLN A 114 2.28 -15.03 5.15
C GLN A 114 1.91 -13.61 4.72
N ILE A 115 2.89 -12.83 4.29
CA ILE A 115 2.69 -11.46 3.83
C ILE A 115 1.82 -11.43 2.56
N CYS A 116 2.10 -12.30 1.61
CA CYS A 116 1.28 -12.45 0.41
C CYS A 116 -0.17 -12.74 0.76
N ALA A 117 -0.43 -13.70 1.64
CA ALA A 117 -1.79 -14.02 2.09
C ALA A 117 -2.45 -12.84 2.80
N GLY A 118 -1.69 -12.04 3.56
CA GLY A 118 -2.19 -10.81 4.18
C GLY A 118 -2.61 -9.77 3.14
N ILE A 119 -1.79 -9.55 2.13
CA ILE A 119 -2.11 -8.62 1.02
C ILE A 119 -3.36 -9.10 0.26
N LEU A 120 -3.45 -10.39 -0.03
CA LEU A 120 -4.62 -10.96 -0.73
C LEU A 120 -5.90 -10.88 0.12
N ALA A 121 -5.79 -11.02 1.43
CA ALA A 121 -6.92 -10.81 2.33
C ALA A 121 -7.43 -9.36 2.28
N ILE A 122 -6.53 -8.39 2.19
CA ILE A 122 -6.89 -6.99 2.01
C ILE A 122 -7.59 -6.77 0.66
N VAL A 123 -7.04 -7.32 -0.41
CA VAL A 123 -7.66 -7.25 -1.75
C VAL A 123 -9.06 -7.82 -1.73
N GLN A 124 -9.29 -8.92 -1.03
CA GLN A 124 -10.61 -9.54 -0.89
C GLN A 124 -11.60 -8.66 -0.12
N VAL A 125 -11.17 -8.02 0.96
CA VAL A 125 -11.99 -7.04 1.72
C VAL A 125 -12.37 -5.85 0.82
N ILE A 126 -11.42 -5.32 0.07
CA ILE A 126 -11.70 -4.22 -0.87
C ILE A 126 -12.74 -4.64 -1.91
N LYS A 127 -12.60 -5.82 -2.49
CA LYS A 127 -13.56 -6.36 -3.46
C LYS A 127 -14.96 -6.52 -2.85
N ASN A 128 -15.04 -7.01 -1.63
CA ASN A 128 -16.33 -7.24 -0.96
C ASN A 128 -17.02 -5.91 -0.61
N LYS A 129 -16.28 -4.92 -0.13
CA LYS A 129 -16.83 -3.62 0.25
C LYS A 129 -17.02 -2.67 -0.93
N LEU A 130 -16.16 -2.76 -1.93
CA LEU A 130 -16.13 -1.89 -3.11
C LEU A 130 -16.14 -2.73 -4.40
N PRO A 131 -17.26 -3.40 -4.71
CA PRO A 131 -17.29 -4.40 -5.80
C PRO A 131 -17.01 -3.82 -7.19
N HIS A 132 -17.13 -2.52 -7.37
CA HIS A 132 -16.86 -1.85 -8.65
C HIS A 132 -15.44 -1.26 -8.75
N ALA A 133 -14.67 -1.27 -7.66
CA ALA A 133 -13.31 -0.75 -7.66
C ALA A 133 -12.31 -1.78 -8.20
N ASN A 134 -11.31 -1.29 -8.92
CA ASN A 134 -10.12 -2.08 -9.23
C ASN A 134 -9.07 -1.83 -8.15
N THR A 135 -8.40 -2.88 -7.70
CA THR A 135 -7.30 -2.77 -6.74
C THR A 135 -5.97 -2.91 -7.47
N LEU A 136 -5.14 -1.88 -7.36
CA LEU A 136 -3.76 -1.88 -7.85
C LEU A 136 -2.82 -2.12 -6.67
N VAL A 137 -2.16 -3.27 -6.65
CA VAL A 137 -1.17 -3.60 -5.62
C VAL A 137 0.20 -3.16 -6.11
N LEU A 138 0.88 -2.32 -5.35
CA LEU A 138 2.24 -1.90 -5.63
C LEU A 138 3.23 -2.90 -5.04
N GLY A 139 4.25 -3.25 -5.81
CA GLY A 139 5.34 -4.10 -5.33
C GLY A 139 6.12 -3.46 -4.19
N LEU A 140 6.57 -4.29 -3.26
CA LEU A 140 7.44 -3.85 -2.17
C LEU A 140 8.81 -3.46 -2.73
N LEU A 141 9.36 -2.35 -2.24
CA LEU A 141 10.69 -1.88 -2.65
C LEU A 141 11.78 -2.69 -1.95
N PRO A 142 12.96 -2.85 -2.59
CA PRO A 142 14.14 -3.29 -1.88
C PRO A 142 14.50 -2.27 -0.81
N ARG A 143 15.05 -2.72 0.31
CA ARG A 143 15.41 -1.88 1.45
C ARG A 143 16.78 -2.25 2.00
N GLY A 144 17.36 -1.34 2.78
CA GLY A 144 18.69 -1.50 3.33
C GLY A 144 19.79 -1.00 2.38
N LYS A 145 20.89 -0.49 2.95
CA LYS A 145 22.01 0.06 2.16
C LYS A 145 22.64 -1.01 1.26
N MET A 146 22.80 -2.23 1.79
CA MET A 146 23.49 -3.35 1.16
C MET A 146 22.54 -4.54 0.99
N PRO A 147 22.91 -5.56 0.19
CA PRO A 147 22.15 -6.81 0.10
C PRO A 147 21.85 -7.39 1.48
N ASN A 148 20.61 -7.81 1.70
CA ASN A 148 20.14 -8.32 2.98
C ASN A 148 18.91 -9.21 2.80
N PRO A 149 18.54 -10.03 3.84
CA PRO A 149 17.40 -10.95 3.73
C PRO A 149 16.05 -10.30 3.47
N LEU A 150 15.84 -9.05 3.91
CA LEU A 150 14.57 -8.34 3.67
C LEU A 150 14.37 -8.03 2.19
N ARG A 151 15.43 -7.75 1.43
CA ARG A 151 15.33 -7.60 -0.04
C ARG A 151 14.85 -8.88 -0.70
N VAL A 152 15.40 -10.03 -0.26
CA VAL A 152 15.00 -11.34 -0.79
C VAL A 152 13.54 -11.63 -0.45
N ARG A 153 13.13 -11.38 0.80
CA ARG A 153 11.74 -11.57 1.23
C ARG A 153 10.78 -10.69 0.41
N ASN A 154 11.08 -9.40 0.27
CA ASN A 154 10.21 -8.47 -0.45
C ASN A 154 10.10 -8.84 -1.93
N ALA A 155 11.19 -9.25 -2.57
CA ALA A 155 11.17 -9.74 -3.95
C ALA A 155 10.29 -11.00 -4.09
N GLN A 156 10.36 -11.92 -3.14
CA GLN A 156 9.53 -13.12 -3.13
C GLN A 156 8.05 -12.80 -2.90
N VAL A 157 7.74 -11.86 -2.00
CA VAL A 157 6.37 -11.36 -1.82
C VAL A 157 5.83 -10.83 -3.14
N ASN A 158 6.61 -10.01 -3.83
CA ASN A 158 6.19 -9.40 -5.10
C ASN A 158 5.86 -10.46 -6.15
N LYS A 159 6.68 -11.49 -6.27
CA LYS A 159 6.44 -12.60 -7.21
C LYS A 159 5.15 -13.34 -6.88
N LEU A 160 4.95 -13.69 -5.61
CA LEU A 160 3.76 -14.43 -5.15
C LEU A 160 2.49 -13.59 -5.35
N VAL A 161 2.53 -12.31 -5.00
CA VAL A 161 1.40 -11.39 -5.16
C VAL A 161 1.07 -11.19 -6.63
N GLN A 162 2.08 -10.93 -7.47
CA GLN A 162 1.88 -10.73 -8.91
C GLN A 162 1.20 -11.95 -9.55
N ASP A 163 1.67 -13.15 -9.25
CA ASP A 163 1.10 -14.39 -9.78
C ASP A 163 -0.36 -14.57 -9.31
N ALA A 164 -0.65 -14.29 -8.05
CA ALA A 164 -1.99 -14.46 -7.49
C ALA A 164 -2.98 -13.40 -8.02
N VAL A 165 -2.57 -12.14 -8.08
CA VAL A 165 -3.44 -11.01 -8.47
C VAL A 165 -3.76 -11.04 -9.97
N SER A 166 -2.85 -11.56 -10.81
CA SER A 166 -3.06 -11.65 -12.26
C SER A 166 -4.29 -12.50 -12.66
N SER A 167 -4.73 -13.41 -11.78
CA SER A 167 -5.91 -14.24 -11.99
C SER A 167 -7.20 -13.62 -11.43
N LEU A 168 -7.12 -12.48 -10.74
CA LEU A 168 -8.28 -11.81 -10.14
C LEU A 168 -8.84 -10.77 -11.12
N PRO A 169 -10.17 -10.77 -11.38
CA PRO A 169 -10.76 -9.89 -12.39
C PRO A 169 -10.65 -8.37 -12.03
N HIS A 170 -10.57 -8.02 -10.76
CA HIS A 170 -10.48 -6.64 -10.30
C HIS A 170 -9.17 -6.34 -9.57
N GLY A 171 -8.15 -7.14 -9.80
CA GLY A 171 -6.82 -6.96 -9.20
C GLY A 171 -5.75 -6.80 -10.26
N SER A 172 -4.76 -5.96 -9.99
CA SER A 172 -3.57 -5.82 -10.81
C SER A 172 -2.36 -5.51 -9.94
N PHE A 173 -1.18 -5.74 -10.47
CA PHE A 173 0.09 -5.52 -9.80
C PHE A 173 0.94 -4.56 -10.62
N LEU A 174 1.63 -3.65 -9.94
CA LEU A 174 2.59 -2.75 -10.57
C LEU A 174 3.90 -2.77 -9.79
N ASN A 175 4.98 -3.11 -10.47
CA ASN A 175 6.32 -2.90 -9.94
C ASN A 175 6.67 -1.42 -10.07
N VAL A 176 6.86 -0.74 -8.93
CA VAL A 176 7.19 0.70 -8.88
C VAL A 176 8.67 0.97 -8.64
N ASP A 177 9.49 -0.06 -8.52
CA ASP A 177 10.93 0.08 -8.34
C ASP A 177 11.58 0.57 -9.65
N PRO A 178 12.13 1.80 -9.69
CA PRO A 178 12.80 2.29 -10.89
C PRO A 178 14.21 1.72 -11.07
N GLY A 179 14.68 0.88 -10.14
CA GLY A 179 16.04 0.36 -10.10
C GLY A 179 16.90 1.01 -9.01
N PHE A 180 16.36 1.09 -7.78
CA PHE A 180 17.07 1.71 -6.66
C PHE A 180 18.36 1.00 -6.26
N VAL A 181 18.46 -0.31 -6.50
CA VAL A 181 19.70 -1.07 -6.25
C VAL A 181 20.65 -0.84 -7.41
N HIS A 182 21.81 -0.23 -7.13
CA HIS A 182 22.87 0.02 -8.13
C HIS A 182 23.68 -1.27 -8.42
N SER A 183 24.55 -1.19 -9.43
CA SER A 183 25.37 -2.33 -9.87
C SER A 183 26.30 -2.87 -8.79
N ASP A 184 26.68 -2.03 -7.79
CA ASP A 184 27.48 -2.44 -6.63
C ASP A 184 26.63 -3.12 -5.52
N GLY A 185 25.34 -3.25 -5.72
CA GLY A 185 24.40 -3.83 -4.74
C GLY A 185 23.88 -2.84 -3.71
N ASN A 186 24.27 -1.56 -3.77
CA ASN A 186 23.89 -0.57 -2.78
C ASN A 186 22.71 0.29 -3.25
N ILE A 187 21.92 0.75 -2.27
CA ILE A 187 20.91 1.78 -2.46
C ILE A 187 21.51 3.12 -2.01
N SER A 188 21.28 4.18 -2.80
CA SER A 188 21.75 5.52 -2.47
C SER A 188 20.84 6.20 -1.43
N HIS A 189 21.46 6.90 -0.46
CA HIS A 189 20.71 7.75 0.47
C HIS A 189 20.05 8.96 -0.21
N GLN A 190 20.43 9.27 -1.45
CA GLN A 190 19.76 10.30 -2.25
C GLN A 190 18.37 9.86 -2.71
N ASP A 191 18.15 8.56 -2.84
CA ASP A 191 16.84 7.96 -3.18
C ASP A 191 16.04 7.58 -1.94
N MET A 192 16.70 7.03 -0.92
CA MET A 192 16.12 6.62 0.36
C MET A 192 16.97 7.14 1.51
N TYR A 193 16.47 8.14 2.24
CA TYR A 193 17.29 8.85 3.26
C TYR A 193 17.68 7.96 4.46
N ASP A 194 16.91 6.92 4.75
CA ASP A 194 17.18 5.91 5.78
C ASP A 194 17.23 4.49 5.19
N TYR A 195 17.44 4.38 3.89
CA TYR A 195 17.45 3.13 3.11
C TYR A 195 16.12 2.34 3.14
N LEU A 196 15.02 3.02 3.43
CA LEU A 196 13.65 2.52 3.34
C LEU A 196 12.70 3.58 2.80
N HIS A 197 12.66 4.75 3.46
CA HIS A 197 11.76 5.83 3.10
C HIS A 197 12.35 6.67 1.98
N LEU A 198 11.49 7.04 1.03
CA LEU A 198 11.90 7.75 -0.16
C LEU A 198 12.15 9.23 0.12
N THR A 199 13.20 9.77 -0.48
CA THR A 199 13.41 11.20 -0.63
C THR A 199 12.41 11.77 -1.65
N PRO A 200 12.29 13.12 -1.78
CA PRO A 200 11.51 13.71 -2.87
C PRO A 200 11.96 13.21 -4.26
N LEU A 201 13.26 13.02 -4.47
CA LEU A 201 13.80 12.45 -5.71
C LEU A 201 13.34 11.00 -5.92
N GLY A 202 13.38 10.19 -4.87
CA GLY A 202 12.90 8.80 -4.90
C GLY A 202 11.40 8.73 -5.19
N TYR A 203 10.60 9.59 -4.56
CA TYR A 203 9.17 9.66 -4.86
C TYR A 203 8.87 10.10 -6.30
N GLN A 204 9.64 11.03 -6.85
CA GLN A 204 9.46 11.43 -8.24
C GLN A 204 9.64 10.24 -9.18
N ALA A 205 10.67 9.43 -8.97
CA ALA A 205 10.95 8.25 -9.78
C ALA A 205 9.85 7.18 -9.69
N VAL A 206 9.22 7.03 -8.50
CA VAL A 206 8.12 6.08 -8.28
C VAL A 206 6.78 6.65 -8.78
N CYS A 207 6.50 7.89 -8.47
CA CYS A 207 5.17 8.47 -8.65
C CYS A 207 4.85 8.86 -10.10
N GLU A 208 5.84 9.23 -10.92
CA GLU A 208 5.57 9.58 -12.32
C GLU A 208 5.02 8.38 -13.12
N PRO A 209 5.66 7.20 -13.11
CA PRO A 209 5.09 6.02 -13.77
C PRO A 209 3.76 5.57 -13.14
N LEU A 210 3.63 5.66 -11.83
CA LEU A 210 2.39 5.32 -11.13
C LEU A 210 1.24 6.23 -11.57
N HIS A 211 1.49 7.54 -11.64
CA HIS A 211 0.50 8.51 -12.11
C HIS A 211 0.03 8.19 -13.53
N ALA A 212 0.96 7.92 -14.46
CA ALA A 212 0.63 7.56 -15.83
C ALA A 212 -0.23 6.29 -15.88
N HIS A 213 0.10 5.29 -15.06
CA HIS A 213 -0.66 4.05 -14.96
C HIS A 213 -2.07 4.28 -14.42
N LEU A 214 -2.22 5.10 -13.37
CA LEU A 214 -3.53 5.45 -12.80
C LEU A 214 -4.40 6.21 -13.81
N LYS A 215 -3.84 7.16 -14.55
CA LYS A 215 -4.58 7.86 -15.61
C LYS A 215 -5.10 6.87 -16.65
N SER A 216 -4.28 5.92 -17.06
CA SER A 216 -4.70 4.87 -17.99
C SER A 216 -5.86 4.03 -17.44
N MET A 217 -5.84 3.71 -16.14
CA MET A 217 -6.93 2.96 -15.50
C MET A 217 -8.23 3.78 -15.42
N LEU A 218 -8.13 5.07 -15.10
CA LEU A 218 -9.28 5.96 -14.96
C LEU A 218 -9.92 6.30 -16.32
N ASP A 219 -9.16 6.31 -17.40
CA ASP A 219 -9.63 6.62 -18.75
C ASP A 219 -10.29 5.42 -19.45
N LYS A 220 -10.24 4.22 -18.85
CA LYS A 220 -10.94 3.07 -19.39
C LYS A 220 -12.46 3.25 -19.26
N PRO A 221 -13.24 2.97 -20.34
CA PRO A 221 -14.70 2.99 -20.23
C PRO A 221 -15.15 1.96 -19.18
N ALA A 222 -16.20 2.29 -18.43
CA ALA A 222 -16.83 1.37 -17.52
C ALA A 222 -17.28 0.13 -18.32
N GLU A 223 -16.89 -1.06 -17.88
CA GLU A 223 -17.43 -2.29 -18.43
C GLU A 223 -18.92 -2.36 -18.08
N ASN A 224 -19.76 -2.44 -19.12
CA ASN A 224 -21.20 -2.60 -18.97
C ASN A 224 -21.55 -4.02 -18.45
#